data_f941ebff33f5fdd209aecd9ad17e1024
#
_entry.id   f941ebff33f5fdd209aecd9ad17e1024
#
_cell.length_a   1.000
_cell.length_b   1.000
_cell.length_c   1.000
_cell.angle_alpha   90.00
_cell.angle_beta   90.00
_cell.angle_gamma   90.00
#
_symmetry.space_group_name_H-M   'P 1'
#
loop_
_entity.id
_entity.type
_entity.pdbx_description
1 polymer ?
#
loop_
_entity_poly.entity_id
_entity_poly.type
_entity_poly.pdbx_seq_one_letter_code
_entity_poly.pdbx_strand_id
1 'polypeptide(L)'
;MDTNNGNAGKAFKLSVATLAIMNITAVVSLRGLPAEAIYGPSSAFYYLFAAIVFLIPTAMVAAELAAMFSDKQGGVFRWVGEAFGARTGFLAIWLQWIESTIWYPTVLTFGAVSLAYIGMDGASDAALASNKVFTLITVLAIYWIATFIAMKGLSWVGKISKWGGMIGTIIPAGLLIILGIVYILSGGHNYMDMSQGFFPDLTKLDNIVLASSIFLFYAGMEMMGVHVMDVNNPSRNYPKAIIIGSLATVAIFVLGTFALGFIIPAKDINLTQSLLIGFDNYFRYFHLSWAGPVIAVALMFGVLASVLTWVAGPSKGIFTVGKAGYLPPFFQKTNSHGVQRNILLVQGGIVTLLSLLFVVMPSVQSFYQILSQLTILLYLIMYMLMFAAAIVLRYKMKDTPRPFRLGKGNGLMWFLGAVGFGGSLLAFVLSFIPPGQIQTGSNAVWYSVLIIGCVVMVVIPYIIYAMRKPSWKDPSADIAPFHWEKGTEQQK
;
A
#
# COMPACT_ATOMS: atom_id res chain seq x y z
N MET A 1 18.38 25.34 46.41
CA MET A 1 17.02 24.83 46.65
C MET A 1 16.40 24.47 45.33
N ASP A 2 16.50 23.20 45.09
CA ASP A 2 15.99 22.57 43.84
C ASP A 2 14.51 22.35 43.97
N THR A 3 13.75 22.83 43.03
CA THR A 3 12.42 22.32 42.71
C THR A 3 12.13 22.54 41.25
N ASN A 4 12.61 21.63 40.39
CA ASN A 4 12.07 21.49 39.07
C ASN A 4 12.37 20.08 38.53
N ASN A 5 11.79 19.08 39.20
CA ASN A 5 11.74 17.71 38.68
C ASN A 5 10.29 17.23 38.74
N GLY A 6 9.55 17.33 37.69
CA GLY A 6 8.18 16.83 37.69
C GLY A 6 7.38 17.04 36.42
N ASN A 7 8.00 16.91 35.22
CA ASN A 7 7.20 16.69 34.02
C ASN A 7 8.04 15.96 32.97
N ALA A 8 8.51 14.77 33.32
CA ALA A 8 8.85 13.78 32.31
C ALA A 8 7.51 13.44 31.61
N GLY A 9 7.26 14.05 30.44
CA GLY A 9 6.03 13.90 29.68
C GLY A 9 5.66 12.42 29.56
N LYS A 10 4.49 12.05 30.09
CA LYS A 10 3.90 10.72 29.88
C LYS A 10 3.94 10.50 28.37
N ALA A 11 4.79 9.56 27.90
CA ALA A 11 4.85 9.20 26.51
C ALA A 11 3.42 8.90 26.04
N PHE A 12 2.96 9.60 25.02
CA PHE A 12 1.62 9.44 24.48
C PHE A 12 1.45 8.00 24.01
N LYS A 13 0.47 7.29 24.58
CA LYS A 13 0.18 5.91 24.21
C LYS A 13 -1.10 5.85 23.36
N LEU A 14 -1.02 5.12 22.25
CA LEU A 14 -2.14 4.92 21.36
C LEU A 14 -3.20 4.01 22.02
N SER A 15 -4.47 4.39 21.87
CA SER A 15 -5.59 3.51 22.22
C SER A 15 -5.80 2.43 21.15
N VAL A 16 -6.48 1.34 21.51
CA VAL A 16 -6.89 0.28 20.57
C VAL A 16 -7.70 0.88 19.41
N ALA A 17 -8.64 1.79 19.72
CA ALA A 17 -9.46 2.45 18.69
C ALA A 17 -8.63 3.32 17.76
N THR A 18 -7.69 4.12 18.30
CA THR A 18 -6.80 4.96 17.48
C THR A 18 -5.97 4.12 16.53
N LEU A 19 -5.35 3.03 17.01
CA LEU A 19 -4.55 2.15 16.17
C LEU A 19 -5.41 1.42 15.12
N ALA A 20 -6.64 1.00 15.47
CA ALA A 20 -7.56 0.40 14.51
C ALA A 20 -7.94 1.39 13.38
N ILE A 21 -8.23 2.66 13.72
CA ILE A 21 -8.50 3.71 12.72
C ILE A 21 -7.26 3.95 11.85
N MET A 22 -6.07 3.99 12.43
CA MET A 22 -4.83 4.12 11.66
C MET A 22 -4.65 2.97 10.68
N ASN A 23 -4.95 1.72 11.08
CA ASN A 23 -4.95 0.57 10.19
C ASN A 23 -5.90 0.74 9.00
N ILE A 24 -7.15 1.13 9.28
CA ILE A 24 -8.16 1.37 8.24
C ILE A 24 -7.66 2.43 7.24
N THR A 25 -7.17 3.56 7.73
CA THR A 25 -6.73 4.66 6.87
C THR A 25 -5.45 4.36 6.09
N ALA A 26 -4.61 3.45 6.58
CA ALA A 26 -3.40 3.04 5.88
C ALA A 26 -3.67 2.09 4.71
N VAL A 27 -4.68 1.22 4.85
CA VAL A 27 -4.97 0.11 3.93
C VAL A 27 -6.15 0.41 3.01
N VAL A 28 -7.23 1.03 3.52
CA VAL A 28 -8.44 1.24 2.71
C VAL A 28 -8.18 2.20 1.55
N SER A 29 -8.38 1.68 0.35
CA SER A 29 -8.30 2.45 -0.89
C SER A 29 -9.51 2.14 -1.77
N LEU A 30 -10.43 3.10 -1.89
CA LEU A 30 -11.71 2.91 -2.60
C LEU A 30 -11.54 2.63 -4.10
N ARG A 31 -10.40 3.01 -4.68
CA ARG A 31 -10.07 2.76 -6.09
C ARG A 31 -9.99 1.26 -6.46
N GLY A 32 -9.88 0.38 -5.46
CA GLY A 32 -9.85 -1.07 -5.66
C GLY A 32 -11.21 -1.71 -5.81
N LEU A 33 -12.27 -1.06 -5.31
CA LEU A 33 -13.62 -1.65 -5.29
C LEU A 33 -14.16 -2.07 -6.67
N PRO A 34 -13.94 -1.32 -7.75
CA PRO A 34 -14.45 -1.70 -9.07
C PRO A 34 -13.92 -3.05 -9.58
N ALA A 35 -12.64 -3.37 -9.33
CA ALA A 35 -12.07 -4.63 -9.80
C ALA A 35 -12.81 -5.84 -9.24
N GLU A 36 -13.16 -5.78 -7.97
CA GLU A 36 -13.81 -6.88 -7.28
C GLU A 36 -15.33 -6.92 -7.50
N ALA A 37 -15.94 -5.80 -7.87
CA ALA A 37 -17.39 -5.75 -8.18
C ALA A 37 -17.76 -6.62 -9.40
N ILE A 38 -16.81 -6.91 -10.27
CA ILE A 38 -16.97 -7.84 -11.41
C ILE A 38 -17.36 -9.26 -10.93
N TYR A 39 -16.87 -9.65 -9.75
CA TYR A 39 -17.10 -10.99 -9.19
C TYR A 39 -18.43 -11.15 -8.42
N GLY A 40 -19.22 -10.08 -8.31
CA GLY A 40 -20.49 -10.14 -7.57
C GLY A 40 -20.31 -10.64 -6.13
N PRO A 41 -21.19 -11.53 -5.62
CA PRO A 41 -21.15 -12.03 -4.25
C PRO A 41 -19.85 -12.76 -3.87
N SER A 42 -19.16 -13.39 -4.83
CA SER A 42 -17.90 -14.10 -4.57
C SER A 42 -16.73 -13.18 -4.25
N SER A 43 -16.86 -11.87 -4.50
CA SER A 43 -15.88 -10.87 -4.05
C SER A 43 -15.68 -10.90 -2.52
N ALA A 44 -16.73 -11.18 -1.75
CA ALA A 44 -16.64 -11.33 -0.30
C ALA A 44 -15.73 -12.49 0.11
N PHE A 45 -15.79 -13.63 -0.61
CA PHE A 45 -14.89 -14.74 -0.40
C PHE A 45 -13.42 -14.33 -0.62
N TYR A 46 -13.14 -13.65 -1.73
CA TYR A 46 -11.77 -13.22 -2.05
C TYR A 46 -11.21 -12.24 -1.02
N TYR A 47 -12.00 -11.27 -0.56
CA TYR A 47 -11.59 -10.35 0.49
C TYR A 47 -11.30 -11.07 1.80
N LEU A 48 -12.17 -12.00 2.23
CA LEU A 48 -11.96 -12.78 3.45
C LEU A 48 -10.74 -13.69 3.32
N PHE A 49 -10.60 -14.38 2.20
CA PHE A 49 -9.45 -15.24 1.93
C PHE A 49 -8.14 -14.44 2.02
N ALA A 50 -8.03 -13.35 1.28
CA ALA A 50 -6.83 -12.51 1.29
C ALA A 50 -6.56 -11.90 2.68
N ALA A 51 -7.61 -11.58 3.46
CA ALA A 51 -7.42 -11.09 4.83
C ALA A 51 -6.81 -12.17 5.73
N ILE A 52 -7.25 -13.41 5.62
CA ILE A 52 -6.75 -14.54 6.42
C ILE A 52 -5.32 -14.92 6.01
N VAL A 53 -5.04 -14.98 4.71
CA VAL A 53 -3.74 -15.46 4.22
C VAL A 53 -2.68 -14.38 4.09
N PHE A 54 -3.05 -13.09 4.11
CA PHE A 54 -2.11 -12.01 3.87
C PHE A 54 -2.25 -10.83 4.84
N LEU A 55 -3.42 -10.18 4.95
CA LEU A 55 -3.60 -8.97 5.75
C LEU A 55 -3.24 -9.19 7.23
N ILE A 56 -3.88 -10.18 7.87
CA ILE A 56 -3.64 -10.50 9.29
C ILE A 56 -2.23 -11.04 9.53
N PRO A 57 -1.72 -12.03 8.76
CA PRO A 57 -0.35 -12.48 8.89
C PRO A 57 0.68 -11.36 8.77
N THR A 58 0.54 -10.47 7.78
CA THR A 58 1.44 -9.34 7.58
C THR A 58 1.50 -8.43 8.81
N ALA A 59 0.35 -8.00 9.31
CA ALA A 59 0.28 -7.10 10.46
C ALA A 59 0.85 -7.73 11.74
N MET A 60 0.55 -8.99 11.96
CA MET A 60 0.97 -9.69 13.18
C MET A 60 2.47 -10.03 13.17
N VAL A 61 2.98 -10.51 12.04
CA VAL A 61 4.41 -10.83 11.88
C VAL A 61 5.26 -9.57 11.93
N ALA A 62 4.86 -8.51 11.21
CA ALA A 62 5.55 -7.23 11.25
C ALA A 62 5.59 -6.62 12.66
N ALA A 63 4.53 -6.79 13.45
CA ALA A 63 4.49 -6.33 14.84
C ALA A 63 5.54 -7.00 15.72
N GLU A 64 5.75 -8.31 15.58
CA GLU A 64 6.80 -9.00 16.34
C GLU A 64 8.19 -8.52 15.93
N LEU A 65 8.43 -8.38 14.61
CA LEU A 65 9.70 -7.88 14.10
C LEU A 65 9.97 -6.45 14.55
N ALA A 66 8.97 -5.57 14.47
CA ALA A 66 9.09 -4.18 14.92
C ALA A 66 9.33 -4.09 16.44
N ALA A 67 8.66 -4.90 17.25
CA ALA A 67 8.87 -4.95 18.69
C ALA A 67 10.27 -5.48 19.06
N MET A 68 10.75 -6.51 18.34
CA MET A 68 12.08 -7.11 18.54
C MET A 68 13.21 -6.13 18.25
N PHE A 69 13.02 -5.21 17.31
CA PHE A 69 14.02 -4.23 16.89
C PHE A 69 13.58 -2.79 17.15
N SER A 70 12.77 -2.56 18.18
CA SER A 70 12.22 -1.24 18.50
C SER A 70 13.27 -0.19 18.87
N ASP A 71 14.45 -0.63 19.29
CA ASP A 71 15.63 0.18 19.58
C ASP A 71 16.55 0.44 18.38
N LYS A 72 16.23 -0.12 17.20
CA LYS A 72 17.08 -0.08 16.00
C LYS A 72 16.33 0.49 14.81
N GLN A 73 17.05 1.31 14.05
CA GLN A 73 16.52 1.86 12.80
C GLN A 73 16.67 0.86 11.64
N GLY A 74 15.85 1.07 10.58
CA GLY A 74 15.98 0.35 9.32
C GLY A 74 14.75 -0.48 8.91
N GLY A 75 13.77 -0.71 9.78
CA GLY A 75 12.55 -1.44 9.43
C GLY A 75 12.83 -2.78 8.72
N VAL A 76 12.26 -3.00 7.54
CA VAL A 76 12.44 -4.24 6.76
C VAL A 76 13.90 -4.53 6.41
N PHE A 77 14.74 -3.50 6.23
CA PHE A 77 16.19 -3.67 6.05
C PHE A 77 16.80 -4.42 7.23
N ARG A 78 16.44 -4.00 8.46
CA ARG A 78 16.93 -4.63 9.69
C ARG A 78 16.40 -6.05 9.82
N TRP A 79 15.10 -6.24 9.66
CA TRP A 79 14.46 -7.54 9.84
C TRP A 79 15.04 -8.62 8.90
N VAL A 80 15.10 -8.28 7.62
CA VAL A 80 15.61 -9.20 6.59
C VAL A 80 17.13 -9.34 6.66
N GLY A 81 17.84 -8.25 6.95
CA GLY A 81 19.32 -8.24 7.07
C GLY A 81 19.85 -9.07 8.23
N GLU A 82 19.19 -9.06 9.38
CA GLU A 82 19.56 -9.92 10.52
C GLU A 82 19.34 -11.41 10.20
N ALA A 83 18.34 -11.74 9.40
CA ALA A 83 18.05 -13.12 9.00
C ALA A 83 18.98 -13.64 7.89
N PHE A 84 19.20 -12.84 6.84
CA PHE A 84 19.80 -13.28 5.57
C PHE A 84 21.04 -12.49 5.11
N GLY A 85 21.49 -11.54 5.90
CA GLY A 85 22.64 -10.70 5.59
C GLY A 85 22.28 -9.36 4.96
N ALA A 86 23.24 -8.42 5.01
CA ALA A 86 23.06 -7.03 4.61
C ALA A 86 22.60 -6.84 3.16
N ARG A 87 23.06 -7.68 2.24
CA ARG A 87 22.69 -7.65 0.81
C ARG A 87 21.20 -7.89 0.60
N THR A 88 20.65 -8.89 1.30
CA THR A 88 19.21 -9.22 1.22
C THR A 88 18.36 -8.19 1.96
N GLY A 89 18.86 -7.66 3.08
CA GLY A 89 18.24 -6.53 3.77
C GLY A 89 18.14 -5.30 2.88
N PHE A 90 19.21 -4.99 2.14
CA PHE A 90 19.19 -3.87 1.20
C PHE A 90 18.20 -4.09 0.04
N LEU A 91 18.08 -5.32 -0.48
CA LEU A 91 17.05 -5.66 -1.43
C LEU A 91 15.65 -5.39 -0.87
N ALA A 92 15.35 -5.79 0.37
CA ALA A 92 14.04 -5.63 0.97
C ALA A 92 13.61 -4.15 1.08
N ILE A 93 14.48 -3.26 1.58
CA ILE A 93 14.16 -1.83 1.68
C ILE A 93 14.12 -1.14 0.31
N TRP A 94 14.94 -1.59 -0.64
CA TRP A 94 14.88 -1.13 -2.01
C TRP A 94 13.54 -1.47 -2.64
N LEU A 95 13.07 -2.72 -2.49
CA LEU A 95 11.77 -3.16 -3.00
C LEU A 95 10.62 -2.35 -2.41
N GLN A 96 10.64 -2.07 -1.10
CA GLN A 96 9.64 -1.23 -0.44
C GLN A 96 9.61 0.21 -0.97
N TRP A 97 10.75 0.77 -1.36
CA TRP A 97 10.82 2.10 -1.94
C TRP A 97 10.43 2.13 -3.42
N ILE A 98 10.92 1.17 -4.22
CA ILE A 98 10.69 1.20 -5.67
C ILE A 98 9.27 0.78 -6.03
N GLU A 99 8.66 -0.16 -5.29
CA GLU A 99 7.26 -0.52 -5.53
C GLU A 99 6.33 0.69 -5.30
N SER A 100 6.53 1.45 -4.21
CA SER A 100 5.77 2.67 -3.95
C SER A 100 6.01 3.71 -5.06
N THR A 101 7.21 3.79 -5.61
CA THR A 101 7.53 4.66 -6.74
C THR A 101 6.74 4.28 -8.00
N ILE A 102 6.59 2.98 -8.28
CA ILE A 102 5.79 2.47 -9.40
C ILE A 102 4.28 2.61 -9.13
N TRP A 103 3.88 2.55 -7.87
CA TRP A 103 2.49 2.71 -7.45
C TRP A 103 1.94 4.14 -7.65
N TYR A 104 2.77 5.19 -7.53
CA TYR A 104 2.27 6.57 -7.63
C TYR A 104 1.50 6.87 -8.92
N PRO A 105 1.96 6.53 -10.12
CA PRO A 105 1.16 6.75 -11.32
C PRO A 105 -0.22 6.09 -11.26
N THR A 106 -0.35 4.92 -10.61
CA THR A 106 -1.63 4.21 -10.52
C THR A 106 -2.63 4.92 -9.60
N VAL A 107 -2.20 5.33 -8.41
CA VAL A 107 -3.08 6.05 -7.48
C VAL A 107 -3.41 7.44 -7.98
N LEU A 108 -2.48 8.10 -8.65
CA LEU A 108 -2.68 9.42 -9.24
C LEU A 108 -3.59 9.38 -10.48
N THR A 109 -3.64 8.25 -11.20
CA THR A 109 -4.65 8.03 -12.24
C THR A 109 -6.06 8.16 -11.66
N PHE A 110 -6.31 7.58 -10.49
CA PHE A 110 -7.60 7.74 -9.82
C PHE A 110 -7.85 9.20 -9.38
N GLY A 111 -6.81 9.93 -8.99
CA GLY A 111 -6.89 11.37 -8.73
C GLY A 111 -7.26 12.18 -9.98
N ALA A 112 -6.67 11.86 -11.15
CA ALA A 112 -7.00 12.47 -12.42
C ALA A 112 -8.43 12.18 -12.85
N VAL A 113 -8.87 10.93 -12.70
CA VAL A 113 -10.28 10.56 -12.94
C VAL A 113 -11.22 11.31 -12.01
N SER A 114 -10.89 11.44 -10.73
CA SER A 114 -11.72 12.23 -9.79
C SER A 114 -11.84 13.68 -10.23
N LEU A 115 -10.77 14.29 -10.71
CA LEU A 115 -10.83 15.67 -11.26
C LEU A 115 -11.67 15.77 -12.52
N ALA A 116 -11.66 14.75 -13.39
CA ALA A 116 -12.49 14.73 -14.59
C ALA A 116 -13.98 14.74 -14.26
N TYR A 117 -14.38 14.14 -13.14
CA TYR A 117 -15.79 14.06 -12.71
C TYR A 117 -16.28 15.24 -11.87
N ILE A 118 -15.53 16.32 -11.76
CA ILE A 118 -16.00 17.54 -11.06
C ILE A 118 -17.14 18.24 -11.85
N GLY A 119 -17.15 18.12 -13.19
CA GLY A 119 -18.17 18.71 -14.04
C GLY A 119 -19.55 18.08 -13.91
N MET A 120 -19.63 16.79 -13.57
CA MET A 120 -20.85 15.97 -13.45
C MET A 120 -21.74 15.98 -14.70
N ASP A 121 -21.09 16.04 -15.85
CA ASP A 121 -21.70 15.79 -17.15
C ASP A 121 -21.22 14.41 -17.65
N GLY A 122 -21.89 13.34 -17.23
CA GLY A 122 -21.45 11.95 -17.29
C GLY A 122 -20.75 11.51 -18.57
N ALA A 123 -21.16 11.98 -19.75
CA ALA A 123 -20.53 11.61 -21.03
C ALA A 123 -19.20 12.37 -21.25
N SER A 124 -19.17 13.67 -20.98
CA SER A 124 -17.94 14.48 -21.13
C SER A 124 -16.93 14.14 -20.04
N ASP A 125 -17.37 13.87 -18.82
CA ASP A 125 -16.52 13.48 -17.71
C ASP A 125 -15.83 12.12 -17.99
N ALA A 126 -16.58 11.14 -18.48
CA ALA A 126 -16.05 9.83 -18.86
C ALA A 126 -15.06 9.93 -20.04
N ALA A 127 -15.36 10.78 -21.03
CA ALA A 127 -14.45 11.04 -22.15
C ALA A 127 -13.16 11.70 -21.67
N LEU A 128 -13.23 12.69 -20.78
CA LEU A 128 -12.07 13.35 -20.20
C LEU A 128 -11.24 12.39 -19.34
N ALA A 129 -11.87 11.59 -18.50
CA ALA A 129 -11.22 10.56 -17.69
C ALA A 129 -10.50 9.49 -18.52
N SER A 130 -10.98 9.22 -19.74
CA SER A 130 -10.35 8.29 -20.69
C SER A 130 -9.26 8.95 -21.54
N ASN A 131 -9.12 10.27 -21.48
CA ASN A 131 -8.12 11.03 -22.26
C ASN A 131 -6.72 10.84 -21.64
N LYS A 132 -5.85 10.15 -22.37
CA LYS A 132 -4.48 9.84 -21.91
C LYS A 132 -3.63 11.07 -21.66
N VAL A 133 -3.77 12.13 -22.45
CA VAL A 133 -3.00 13.36 -22.30
C VAL A 133 -3.45 14.13 -21.06
N PHE A 134 -4.76 14.29 -20.85
CA PHE A 134 -5.31 14.88 -19.63
C PHE A 134 -4.83 14.12 -18.40
N THR A 135 -4.95 12.79 -18.41
CA THR A 135 -4.53 11.94 -17.29
C THR A 135 -3.03 12.07 -17.02
N LEU A 136 -2.19 12.01 -18.07
CA LEU A 136 -0.73 12.17 -17.93
C LEU A 136 -0.36 13.53 -17.29
N ILE A 137 -0.89 14.64 -17.82
CA ILE A 137 -0.58 15.98 -17.31
C ILE A 137 -1.03 16.10 -15.85
N THR A 138 -2.23 15.62 -15.54
CA THR A 138 -2.80 15.69 -14.19
C THR A 138 -2.00 14.84 -13.20
N VAL A 139 -1.65 13.60 -13.56
CA VAL A 139 -0.80 12.71 -12.74
C VAL A 139 0.53 13.39 -12.41
N LEU A 140 1.20 13.95 -13.42
CA LEU A 140 2.47 14.64 -13.22
C LEU A 140 2.33 15.89 -12.35
N ALA A 141 1.30 16.71 -12.61
CA ALA A 141 1.04 17.91 -11.82
C ALA A 141 0.81 17.58 -10.33
N ILE A 142 -0.09 16.64 -10.03
CA ILE A 142 -0.40 16.27 -8.64
C ILE A 142 0.83 15.65 -7.98
N TYR A 143 1.59 14.78 -8.68
CA TYR A 143 2.79 14.15 -8.12
C TYR A 143 3.86 15.19 -7.74
N TRP A 144 4.18 16.10 -8.63
CA TRP A 144 5.19 17.13 -8.35
C TRP A 144 4.73 18.12 -7.27
N ILE A 145 3.44 18.50 -7.24
CA ILE A 145 2.86 19.28 -6.15
C ILE A 145 3.03 18.55 -4.81
N ALA A 146 2.68 17.25 -4.75
CA ALA A 146 2.86 16.45 -3.55
C ALA A 146 4.33 16.35 -3.13
N THR A 147 5.25 16.17 -4.09
CA THR A 147 6.69 16.12 -3.83
C THR A 147 7.20 17.44 -3.26
N PHE A 148 6.81 18.58 -3.81
CA PHE A 148 7.19 19.89 -3.27
C PHE A 148 6.60 20.17 -1.89
N ILE A 149 5.37 19.71 -1.62
CA ILE A 149 4.78 19.78 -0.27
C ILE A 149 5.57 18.89 0.69
N ALA A 150 5.93 17.66 0.30
CA ALA A 150 6.73 16.76 1.12
C ALA A 150 8.10 17.34 1.47
N MET A 151 8.71 18.10 0.55
CA MET A 151 9.98 18.81 0.77
C MET A 151 9.89 19.93 1.83
N LYS A 152 8.68 20.40 2.18
CA LYS A 152 8.46 21.35 3.28
C LYS A 152 8.49 20.71 4.67
N GLY A 153 8.58 19.38 4.74
CA GLY A 153 8.75 18.62 5.98
C GLY A 153 7.50 17.92 6.50
N LEU A 154 7.72 17.06 7.51
CA LEU A 154 6.71 16.14 8.05
C LEU A 154 5.46 16.82 8.63
N SER A 155 5.57 18.05 9.13
CA SER A 155 4.41 18.75 9.71
C SER A 155 3.33 19.05 8.68
N TRP A 156 3.72 19.44 7.46
CA TRP A 156 2.81 19.64 6.34
C TRP A 156 2.19 18.34 5.85
N VAL A 157 3.03 17.32 5.69
CA VAL A 157 2.58 15.98 5.31
C VAL A 157 1.53 15.47 6.30
N GLY A 158 1.82 15.52 7.61
CA GLY A 158 0.91 15.00 8.64
C GLY A 158 -0.45 15.71 8.68
N LYS A 159 -0.47 17.05 8.52
CA LYS A 159 -1.72 17.81 8.50
C LYS A 159 -2.61 17.42 7.32
N ILE A 160 -2.04 17.37 6.11
CA ILE A 160 -2.79 17.04 4.89
C ILE A 160 -3.23 15.57 4.90
N SER A 161 -2.34 14.65 5.31
CA SER A 161 -2.65 13.22 5.37
C SER A 161 -3.80 12.91 6.33
N LYS A 162 -3.84 13.57 7.51
CA LYS A 162 -4.92 13.38 8.49
C LYS A 162 -6.28 13.77 7.91
N TRP A 163 -6.39 14.98 7.38
CA TRP A 163 -7.67 15.48 6.87
C TRP A 163 -8.07 14.81 5.56
N GLY A 164 -7.10 14.56 4.68
CA GLY A 164 -7.37 13.90 3.41
C GLY A 164 -7.79 12.43 3.58
N GLY A 165 -7.22 11.71 4.53
CA GLY A 165 -7.67 10.36 4.86
C GLY A 165 -9.11 10.33 5.37
N MET A 166 -9.48 11.27 6.25
CA MET A 166 -10.86 11.38 6.74
C MET A 166 -11.84 11.77 5.63
N ILE A 167 -11.57 12.89 4.96
CA ILE A 167 -12.50 13.49 3.98
C ILE A 167 -12.51 12.70 2.67
N GLY A 168 -11.37 12.19 2.24
CA GLY A 168 -11.23 11.57 0.92
C GLY A 168 -11.26 10.04 0.93
N THR A 169 -11.34 9.39 2.11
CA THR A 169 -11.42 7.92 2.18
C THR A 169 -12.54 7.46 3.09
N ILE A 170 -12.51 7.81 4.38
CA ILE A 170 -13.47 7.25 5.36
C ILE A 170 -14.88 7.75 5.09
N ILE A 171 -15.07 9.07 4.90
CA ILE A 171 -16.39 9.64 4.64
C ILE A 171 -16.96 9.13 3.30
N PRO A 172 -16.24 9.16 2.17
CA PRO A 172 -16.74 8.58 0.92
C PRO A 172 -17.05 7.08 1.01
N ALA A 173 -16.22 6.29 1.74
CA ALA A 173 -16.49 4.87 1.96
C ALA A 173 -17.82 4.65 2.67
N GLY A 174 -18.03 5.34 3.79
CA GLY A 174 -19.27 5.28 4.56
C GLY A 174 -20.48 5.73 3.75
N LEU A 175 -20.32 6.84 3.01
CA LEU A 175 -21.39 7.36 2.16
C LEU A 175 -21.78 6.38 1.05
N LEU A 176 -20.81 5.77 0.37
CA LEU A 176 -21.07 4.77 -0.68
C LEU A 176 -21.87 3.60 -0.13
N ILE A 177 -21.47 3.07 1.03
CA ILE A 177 -22.16 1.95 1.69
C ILE A 177 -23.59 2.34 2.08
N ILE A 178 -23.77 3.51 2.69
CA ILE A 178 -25.10 4.02 3.09
C ILE A 178 -26.00 4.19 1.86
N LEU A 179 -25.49 4.82 0.80
CA LEU A 179 -26.24 4.99 -0.45
C LEU A 179 -26.64 3.66 -1.05
N GLY A 180 -25.75 2.66 -1.07
CA GLY A 180 -26.06 1.31 -1.55
C GLY A 180 -27.16 0.62 -0.75
N ILE A 181 -27.09 0.69 0.59
CA ILE A 181 -28.12 0.12 1.48
C ILE A 181 -29.46 0.82 1.27
N VAL A 182 -29.48 2.15 1.30
CA VAL A 182 -30.72 2.93 1.14
C VAL A 182 -31.32 2.71 -0.25
N TYR A 183 -30.49 2.60 -1.29
CA TYR A 183 -30.94 2.31 -2.66
C TYR A 183 -31.71 1.00 -2.75
N ILE A 184 -31.16 -0.09 -2.20
CA ILE A 184 -31.85 -1.39 -2.20
C ILE A 184 -33.12 -1.36 -1.35
N LEU A 185 -33.07 -0.73 -0.17
CA LEU A 185 -34.25 -0.61 0.71
C LEU A 185 -35.37 0.26 0.11
N SER A 186 -35.02 1.22 -0.76
CA SER A 186 -36.01 2.04 -1.49
C SER A 186 -36.57 1.39 -2.77
N GLY A 187 -36.20 0.12 -3.02
CA GLY A 187 -36.69 -0.64 -4.19
C GLY A 187 -35.89 -0.40 -5.46
N GLY A 188 -34.66 0.09 -5.34
CA GLY A 188 -33.70 0.24 -6.45
C GLY A 188 -33.37 -1.12 -7.10
N HIS A 189 -33.16 -1.12 -8.40
CA HIS A 189 -32.84 -2.35 -9.15
C HIS A 189 -31.45 -2.85 -8.80
N ASN A 190 -31.34 -4.11 -8.35
CA ASN A 190 -30.06 -4.74 -8.09
C ASN A 190 -29.44 -5.29 -9.40
N TYR A 191 -28.34 -4.68 -9.85
CA TYR A 191 -27.61 -5.13 -11.06
C TYR A 191 -26.61 -6.25 -10.78
N MET A 192 -26.31 -6.53 -9.50
CA MET A 192 -25.38 -7.60 -9.13
C MET A 192 -26.03 -8.96 -9.42
N ASP A 193 -25.32 -9.83 -10.14
CA ASP A 193 -25.75 -11.20 -10.37
C ASP A 193 -25.63 -12.05 -9.10
N MET A 194 -26.73 -12.15 -8.37
CA MET A 194 -26.81 -12.92 -7.13
C MET A 194 -26.84 -14.43 -7.34
N SER A 195 -26.93 -14.91 -8.61
CA SER A 195 -26.85 -16.35 -8.93
C SER A 195 -25.44 -16.90 -8.74
N GLN A 196 -24.43 -16.04 -8.81
CA GLN A 196 -23.07 -16.37 -8.42
C GLN A 196 -23.01 -16.50 -6.90
N GLY A 197 -22.78 -17.70 -6.39
CA GLY A 197 -22.72 -17.94 -4.96
C GLY A 197 -21.54 -17.23 -4.27
N PHE A 198 -21.48 -17.36 -2.95
CA PHE A 198 -20.35 -16.87 -2.15
C PHE A 198 -19.00 -17.52 -2.55
N PHE A 199 -19.02 -18.83 -2.84
CA PHE A 199 -17.83 -19.55 -3.27
C PHE A 199 -17.65 -19.44 -4.78
N PRO A 200 -16.51 -18.89 -5.26
CA PRO A 200 -16.22 -18.81 -6.69
C PRO A 200 -15.93 -20.19 -7.30
N ASP A 201 -16.18 -20.33 -8.58
CA ASP A 201 -15.70 -21.46 -9.36
C ASP A 201 -14.18 -21.30 -9.61
N LEU A 202 -13.37 -21.93 -8.79
CA LEU A 202 -11.92 -21.88 -8.84
C LEU A 202 -11.31 -22.72 -9.98
N THR A 203 -12.13 -23.43 -10.76
CA THR A 203 -11.65 -24.20 -11.93
C THR A 203 -11.32 -23.30 -13.13
N LYS A 204 -11.82 -22.06 -13.12
CA LYS A 204 -11.58 -21.06 -14.17
C LYS A 204 -10.58 -20.02 -13.67
N LEU A 205 -9.43 -19.91 -14.34
CA LEU A 205 -8.40 -18.93 -13.98
C LEU A 205 -8.92 -17.49 -13.98
N ASP A 206 -9.79 -17.13 -14.92
CA ASP A 206 -10.39 -15.79 -15.00
C ASP A 206 -11.14 -15.40 -13.72
N ASN A 207 -11.64 -16.39 -12.96
CA ASN A 207 -12.33 -16.13 -11.71
C ASN A 207 -11.39 -15.75 -10.55
N ILE A 208 -10.09 -15.96 -10.68
CA ILE A 208 -9.13 -15.73 -9.59
C ILE A 208 -8.03 -14.72 -9.91
N VAL A 209 -7.73 -14.51 -11.19
CA VAL A 209 -6.58 -13.69 -11.60
C VAL A 209 -6.72 -12.24 -11.17
N LEU A 210 -7.85 -11.60 -11.46
CA LEU A 210 -8.07 -10.19 -11.11
C LEU A 210 -8.16 -10.01 -9.59
N ALA A 211 -8.66 -11.02 -8.84
CA ALA A 211 -8.72 -11.00 -7.39
C ALA A 211 -7.33 -10.93 -6.71
N SER A 212 -6.25 -11.23 -7.44
CA SER A 212 -4.88 -11.00 -6.95
C SER A 212 -4.62 -9.52 -6.62
N SER A 213 -5.36 -8.59 -7.20
CA SER A 213 -5.27 -7.16 -6.91
C SER A 213 -5.62 -6.81 -5.46
N ILE A 214 -6.43 -7.64 -4.76
CA ILE A 214 -6.76 -7.44 -3.34
C ILE A 214 -5.49 -7.42 -2.48
N PHE A 215 -4.47 -8.20 -2.82
CA PHE A 215 -3.21 -8.21 -2.09
C PHE A 215 -2.51 -6.85 -2.14
N LEU A 216 -2.59 -6.12 -3.26
CA LEU A 216 -2.09 -4.75 -3.34
C LEU A 216 -2.89 -3.81 -2.44
N PHE A 217 -4.21 -3.96 -2.38
CA PHE A 217 -5.05 -3.10 -1.55
C PHE A 217 -4.93 -3.42 -0.05
N TYR A 218 -4.47 -4.62 0.30
CA TYR A 218 -4.18 -5.02 1.68
C TYR A 218 -2.71 -4.83 2.08
N ALA A 219 -1.83 -4.48 1.15
CA ALA A 219 -0.43 -4.19 1.42
C ALA A 219 -0.26 -2.88 2.22
N GLY A 220 0.84 -2.77 2.97
CA GLY A 220 1.13 -1.62 3.83
C GLY A 220 0.91 -1.86 5.32
N MET A 221 0.37 -3.01 5.72
CA MET A 221 0.12 -3.32 7.14
C MET A 221 1.42 -3.49 7.96
N GLU A 222 2.55 -3.78 7.34
CA GLU A 222 3.85 -3.83 8.02
C GLU A 222 4.25 -2.45 8.55
N MET A 223 3.80 -1.37 7.92
CA MET A 223 4.03 -0.01 8.39
C MET A 223 3.39 0.25 9.77
N MET A 224 2.32 -0.48 10.10
CA MET A 224 1.68 -0.40 11.41
C MET A 224 2.49 -1.07 12.51
N GLY A 225 3.38 -2.01 12.16
CA GLY A 225 4.27 -2.69 13.09
C GLY A 225 5.15 -1.73 13.89
N VAL A 226 5.55 -0.60 13.31
CA VAL A 226 6.37 0.41 13.99
C VAL A 226 5.68 1.02 15.22
N HIS A 227 4.34 0.99 15.26
CA HIS A 227 3.54 1.52 16.37
C HIS A 227 3.26 0.51 17.49
N VAL A 228 3.77 -0.71 17.40
CA VAL A 228 3.49 -1.74 18.41
C VAL A 228 3.91 -1.31 19.82
N MET A 229 5.02 -0.59 19.93
CA MET A 229 5.55 -0.11 21.20
C MET A 229 4.85 1.18 21.71
N ASP A 230 4.09 1.84 20.84
CA ASP A 230 3.32 3.04 21.20
C ASP A 230 1.97 2.70 21.85
N VAL A 231 1.64 1.42 22.00
CA VAL A 231 0.38 0.93 22.58
C VAL A 231 0.60 0.48 24.02
N ASN A 232 -0.37 0.78 24.91
CA ASN A 232 -0.37 0.21 26.25
C ASN A 232 -0.56 -1.30 26.18
N ASN A 233 0.23 -2.07 26.93
CA ASN A 233 0.20 -3.53 26.94
C ASN A 233 0.15 -4.13 25.51
N PRO A 234 1.27 -4.00 24.74
CA PRO A 234 1.33 -4.37 23.32
C PRO A 234 0.86 -5.79 23.05
N SER A 235 1.24 -6.75 23.91
CA SER A 235 0.88 -8.17 23.74
C SER A 235 -0.62 -8.44 23.72
N ARG A 236 -1.43 -7.57 24.32
CA ARG A 236 -2.90 -7.71 24.39
C ARG A 236 -3.62 -6.75 23.45
N ASN A 237 -3.22 -5.49 23.44
CA ASN A 237 -3.98 -4.41 22.79
C ASN A 237 -3.63 -4.28 21.30
N TYR A 238 -2.38 -4.57 20.90
CA TYR A 238 -2.01 -4.52 19.49
C TYR A 238 -2.79 -5.55 18.65
N PRO A 239 -2.83 -6.87 19.00
CA PRO A 239 -3.63 -7.84 18.25
C PRO A 239 -5.11 -7.47 18.16
N LYS A 240 -5.69 -6.93 19.25
CA LYS A 240 -7.09 -6.47 19.23
C LYS A 240 -7.31 -5.35 18.22
N ALA A 241 -6.42 -4.36 18.19
CA ALA A 241 -6.51 -3.25 17.24
C ALA A 241 -6.37 -3.74 15.79
N ILE A 242 -5.44 -4.67 15.53
CA ILE A 242 -5.26 -5.27 14.20
C ILE A 242 -6.51 -6.03 13.78
N ILE A 243 -7.05 -6.90 14.62
CA ILE A 243 -8.26 -7.67 14.28
C ILE A 243 -9.45 -6.74 14.01
N ILE A 244 -9.69 -5.75 14.88
CA ILE A 244 -10.79 -4.78 14.69
C ILE A 244 -10.57 -3.99 13.39
N GLY A 245 -9.36 -3.48 13.15
CA GLY A 245 -9.02 -2.73 11.94
C GLY A 245 -9.16 -3.60 10.69
N SER A 246 -8.70 -4.85 10.72
CA SER A 246 -8.83 -5.78 9.58
C SER A 246 -10.29 -6.13 9.30
N LEU A 247 -11.11 -6.41 10.33
CA LEU A 247 -12.53 -6.69 10.14
C LEU A 247 -13.26 -5.48 9.57
N ALA A 248 -12.99 -4.28 10.06
CA ALA A 248 -13.55 -3.06 9.51
C ALA A 248 -13.11 -2.81 8.06
N THR A 249 -11.84 -3.04 7.76
CA THR A 249 -11.30 -2.95 6.40
C THR A 249 -12.00 -3.92 5.45
N VAL A 250 -12.13 -5.19 5.84
CA VAL A 250 -12.86 -6.21 5.05
C VAL A 250 -14.32 -5.79 4.86
N ALA A 251 -14.99 -5.33 5.93
CA ALA A 251 -16.38 -4.87 5.84
C ALA A 251 -16.54 -3.70 4.86
N ILE A 252 -15.64 -2.71 4.91
CA ILE A 252 -15.65 -1.57 3.98
C ILE A 252 -15.46 -2.05 2.54
N PHE A 253 -14.51 -2.95 2.29
CA PHE A 253 -14.27 -3.46 0.95
C PHE A 253 -15.45 -4.29 0.44
N VAL A 254 -15.97 -5.22 1.23
CA VAL A 254 -17.13 -6.06 0.84
C VAL A 254 -18.37 -5.20 0.59
N LEU A 255 -18.76 -4.37 1.56
CA LEU A 255 -19.97 -3.54 1.45
C LEU A 255 -19.85 -2.46 0.39
N GLY A 256 -18.65 -1.84 0.23
CA GLY A 256 -18.39 -0.87 -0.83
C GLY A 256 -18.43 -1.49 -2.22
N THR A 257 -17.87 -2.70 -2.37
CA THR A 257 -17.94 -3.47 -3.62
C THR A 257 -19.37 -3.85 -3.97
N PHE A 258 -20.15 -4.30 -2.97
CA PHE A 258 -21.57 -4.62 -3.17
C PHE A 258 -22.37 -3.37 -3.55
N ALA A 259 -22.10 -2.24 -2.89
CA ALA A 259 -22.74 -0.98 -3.26
C ALA A 259 -22.48 -0.62 -4.74
N LEU A 260 -21.27 -0.81 -5.26
CA LEU A 260 -20.99 -0.61 -6.68
C LEU A 260 -21.74 -1.62 -7.56
N GLY A 261 -21.74 -2.89 -7.20
CA GLY A 261 -22.44 -3.95 -7.95
C GLY A 261 -23.96 -3.80 -7.95
N PHE A 262 -24.54 -3.17 -6.92
CA PHE A 262 -25.98 -2.90 -6.91
C PHE A 262 -26.41 -1.90 -7.99
N ILE A 263 -25.55 -0.93 -8.33
CA ILE A 263 -25.91 0.19 -9.21
C ILE A 263 -25.25 0.12 -10.59
N ILE A 264 -24.20 -0.71 -10.78
CA ILE A 264 -23.46 -0.85 -12.04
C ILE A 264 -23.44 -2.33 -12.43
N PRO A 265 -23.94 -2.69 -13.65
CA PRO A 265 -23.80 -4.06 -14.17
C PRO A 265 -22.32 -4.46 -14.30
N ALA A 266 -21.97 -5.71 -14.01
CA ALA A 266 -20.60 -6.21 -14.05
C ALA A 266 -19.88 -5.96 -15.40
N LYS A 267 -20.62 -6.08 -16.52
CA LYS A 267 -20.12 -5.84 -17.89
C LYS A 267 -19.71 -4.39 -18.17
N ASP A 268 -20.27 -3.44 -17.41
CA ASP A 268 -20.08 -2.00 -17.58
C ASP A 268 -19.05 -1.44 -16.59
N ILE A 269 -18.42 -2.31 -15.77
CA ILE A 269 -17.44 -1.89 -14.79
C ILE A 269 -16.12 -1.50 -15.49
N ASN A 270 -15.68 -0.27 -15.21
CA ASN A 270 -14.39 0.27 -15.56
C ASN A 270 -13.54 0.44 -14.30
N LEU A 271 -12.32 -0.14 -14.28
CA LEU A 271 -11.47 -0.19 -13.08
C LEU A 271 -11.11 1.20 -12.53
N THR A 272 -11.07 2.22 -13.39
CA THR A 272 -10.63 3.57 -13.00
C THR A 272 -11.80 4.52 -12.74
N GLN A 273 -12.95 4.31 -13.37
CA GLN A 273 -14.07 5.27 -13.37
C GLN A 273 -15.28 4.83 -12.55
N SER A 274 -15.51 3.51 -12.37
CA SER A 274 -16.76 3.01 -11.81
C SER A 274 -17.06 3.51 -10.40
N LEU A 275 -16.08 3.88 -9.61
CA LEU A 275 -16.35 4.48 -8.30
C LEU A 275 -17.08 5.83 -8.45
N LEU A 276 -16.64 6.69 -9.35
CA LEU A 276 -17.28 7.99 -9.63
C LEU A 276 -18.63 7.81 -10.30
N ILE A 277 -18.72 6.90 -11.26
CA ILE A 277 -19.98 6.54 -11.94
C ILE A 277 -21.01 6.03 -10.92
N GLY A 278 -20.58 5.19 -9.97
CA GLY A 278 -21.45 4.68 -8.91
C GLY A 278 -22.02 5.79 -8.05
N PHE A 279 -21.19 6.75 -7.63
CA PHE A 279 -21.64 7.92 -6.90
C PHE A 279 -22.60 8.78 -7.73
N ASP A 280 -22.29 9.05 -9.00
CA ASP A 280 -23.17 9.81 -9.87
C ASP A 280 -24.52 9.16 -10.04
N ASN A 281 -24.56 7.84 -10.31
CA ASN A 281 -25.79 7.09 -10.43
C ASN A 281 -26.63 7.13 -9.14
N TYR A 282 -26.03 7.00 -7.97
CA TYR A 282 -26.72 7.12 -6.69
C TYR A 282 -27.27 8.53 -6.48
N PHE A 283 -26.47 9.56 -6.75
CA PHE A 283 -26.89 10.95 -6.57
C PHE A 283 -28.03 11.33 -7.53
N ARG A 284 -28.01 10.83 -8.77
CA ARG A 284 -29.13 11.00 -9.70
C ARG A 284 -30.39 10.31 -9.21
N TYR A 285 -30.28 9.06 -8.70
CA TYR A 285 -31.40 8.32 -8.17
C TYR A 285 -32.07 9.04 -6.98
N PHE A 286 -31.26 9.61 -6.08
CA PHE A 286 -31.75 10.32 -4.89
C PHE A 286 -31.96 11.83 -5.11
N HIS A 287 -31.87 12.33 -6.34
CA HIS A 287 -31.95 13.77 -6.67
C HIS A 287 -30.93 14.65 -5.95
N LEU A 288 -29.72 14.13 -5.72
CA LEU A 288 -28.61 14.78 -5.02
C LEU A 288 -27.44 15.10 -5.96
N SER A 289 -27.67 15.34 -7.26
CA SER A 289 -26.62 15.49 -8.27
C SER A 289 -25.59 16.59 -7.93
N TRP A 290 -25.98 17.59 -7.13
CA TRP A 290 -25.06 18.62 -6.63
C TRP A 290 -23.90 18.06 -5.76
N ALA A 291 -24.09 16.88 -5.15
CA ALA A 291 -23.08 16.28 -4.28
C ALA A 291 -21.91 15.63 -5.04
N GLY A 292 -22.08 15.37 -6.33
CA GLY A 292 -21.08 14.72 -7.16
C GLY A 292 -19.76 15.47 -7.23
N PRO A 293 -19.71 16.76 -7.59
CA PRO A 293 -18.48 17.54 -7.56
C PRO A 293 -17.79 17.54 -6.19
N VAL A 294 -18.58 17.57 -5.11
CA VAL A 294 -18.06 17.55 -3.74
C VAL A 294 -17.33 16.24 -3.45
N ILE A 295 -17.92 15.10 -3.82
CA ILE A 295 -17.28 13.78 -3.66
C ILE A 295 -16.05 13.65 -4.57
N ALA A 296 -16.10 14.11 -5.80
CA ALA A 296 -14.96 14.09 -6.71
C ALA A 296 -13.75 14.86 -6.14
N VAL A 297 -13.97 16.06 -5.62
CA VAL A 297 -12.93 16.85 -4.92
C VAL A 297 -12.45 16.16 -3.65
N ALA A 298 -13.35 15.59 -2.86
CA ALA A 298 -12.98 14.85 -1.64
C ALA A 298 -12.09 13.65 -1.95
N LEU A 299 -12.44 12.84 -2.95
CA LEU A 299 -11.65 11.69 -3.40
C LEU A 299 -10.27 12.11 -3.92
N MET A 300 -10.20 13.18 -4.73
CA MET A 300 -8.92 13.74 -5.19
C MET A 300 -8.04 14.19 -4.01
N PHE A 301 -8.64 14.86 -3.02
CA PHE A 301 -7.91 15.26 -1.81
C PHE A 301 -7.41 14.05 -0.99
N GLY A 302 -8.18 12.95 -0.96
CA GLY A 302 -7.76 11.68 -0.39
C GLY A 302 -6.55 11.07 -1.12
N VAL A 303 -6.55 11.13 -2.45
CA VAL A 303 -5.40 10.69 -3.26
C VAL A 303 -4.15 11.50 -2.94
N LEU A 304 -4.25 12.84 -2.91
CA LEU A 304 -3.12 13.71 -2.55
C LEU A 304 -2.57 13.38 -1.16
N ALA A 305 -3.44 13.17 -0.18
CA ALA A 305 -3.07 12.83 1.18
C ALA A 305 -2.36 11.47 1.26
N SER A 306 -2.87 10.47 0.54
CA SER A 306 -2.26 9.14 0.44
C SER A 306 -0.86 9.22 -0.18
N VAL A 307 -0.73 9.90 -1.32
CA VAL A 307 0.57 10.09 -1.99
C VAL A 307 1.57 10.80 -1.08
N LEU A 308 1.17 11.86 -0.37
CA LEU A 308 2.04 12.54 0.58
C LEU A 308 2.56 11.63 1.69
N THR A 309 1.69 10.79 2.25
CA THR A 309 2.05 9.81 3.30
C THR A 309 3.11 8.84 2.80
N TRP A 310 2.89 8.27 1.63
CA TRP A 310 3.77 7.26 1.03
C TRP A 310 5.08 7.85 0.48
N VAL A 311 5.05 9.08 -0.05
CA VAL A 311 6.28 9.79 -0.47
C VAL A 311 7.22 10.00 0.72
N ALA A 312 6.69 10.31 1.89
CA ALA A 312 7.51 10.60 3.08
C ALA A 312 8.08 9.35 3.75
N GLY A 313 7.31 8.25 3.82
CA GLY A 313 7.67 7.03 4.56
C GLY A 313 8.79 6.22 3.91
N PRO A 314 8.56 5.51 2.79
CA PRO A 314 9.55 4.64 2.15
C PRO A 314 10.82 5.38 1.73
N SER A 315 10.71 6.62 1.23
CA SER A 315 11.87 7.44 0.85
C SER A 315 12.78 7.78 2.04
N LYS A 316 12.22 7.95 3.25
CA LYS A 316 13.01 8.13 4.48
C LYS A 316 13.69 6.82 4.89
N GLY A 317 13.03 5.68 4.71
CA GLY A 317 13.59 4.35 5.00
C GLY A 317 14.86 4.10 4.18
N ILE A 318 14.76 4.23 2.86
CA ILE A 318 15.92 4.03 1.97
C ILE A 318 17.00 5.10 2.17
N PHE A 319 16.64 6.34 2.51
CA PHE A 319 17.60 7.40 2.85
C PHE A 319 18.43 7.04 4.08
N THR A 320 17.80 6.56 5.15
CA THR A 320 18.47 6.16 6.38
C THR A 320 19.49 5.05 6.11
N VAL A 321 19.09 4.02 5.35
CA VAL A 321 19.97 2.93 4.93
C VAL A 321 21.06 3.42 3.98
N GLY A 322 20.75 4.37 3.10
CA GLY A 322 21.70 5.04 2.21
C GLY A 322 22.85 5.69 2.98
N LYS A 323 22.55 6.43 4.06
CA LYS A 323 23.55 7.05 4.94
C LYS A 323 24.47 6.03 5.62
N ALA A 324 24.01 4.82 5.86
CA ALA A 324 24.84 3.72 6.36
C ALA A 324 25.82 3.15 5.32
N GLY A 325 25.91 3.75 4.13
CA GLY A 325 26.85 3.39 3.08
C GLY A 325 26.31 2.47 2.01
N TYR A 326 24.98 2.30 1.93
CA TYR A 326 24.34 1.45 0.92
C TYR A 326 23.96 2.21 -0.37
N LEU A 327 23.92 3.54 -0.33
CA LEU A 327 23.73 4.38 -1.50
C LEU A 327 24.84 5.42 -1.64
N PRO A 328 25.17 5.83 -2.89
CA PRO A 328 26.13 6.91 -3.12
C PRO A 328 25.78 8.21 -2.36
N PRO A 329 26.79 9.05 -2.02
CA PRO A 329 26.58 10.31 -1.29
C PRO A 329 25.58 11.26 -1.95
N PHE A 330 25.40 11.17 -3.27
CA PHE A 330 24.39 11.93 -4.01
C PHE A 330 22.98 11.73 -3.44
N PHE A 331 22.61 10.48 -3.09
CA PHE A 331 21.28 10.16 -2.53
C PHE A 331 21.12 10.55 -1.07
N GLN A 332 22.20 10.91 -0.39
CA GLN A 332 22.20 11.26 1.03
C GLN A 332 21.98 12.76 1.29
N LYS A 333 21.80 13.57 0.24
CA LYS A 333 21.60 15.01 0.37
C LYS A 333 20.21 15.36 0.83
N THR A 334 20.13 16.27 1.81
CA THR A 334 18.90 16.84 2.34
C THR A 334 18.74 18.30 1.91
N ASN A 335 17.50 18.81 2.04
CA ASN A 335 17.22 20.25 1.92
C ASN A 335 17.34 20.94 3.29
N SER A 336 17.06 22.26 3.34
CA SER A 336 17.08 23.07 4.57
C SER A 336 16.12 22.59 5.67
N HIS A 337 15.12 21.78 5.33
CA HIS A 337 14.18 21.18 6.28
C HIS A 337 14.57 19.75 6.72
N GLY A 338 15.78 19.28 6.36
CA GLY A 338 16.24 17.93 6.68
C GLY A 338 15.57 16.79 5.89
N VAL A 339 14.85 17.12 4.82
CA VAL A 339 14.17 16.13 3.98
C VAL A 339 15.11 15.63 2.88
N GLN A 340 15.07 14.35 2.56
CA GLN A 340 15.89 13.62 1.57
C GLN A 340 15.64 14.09 0.13
N ARG A 341 16.15 15.27 -0.22
CA ARG A 341 15.86 15.98 -1.47
C ARG A 341 16.15 15.14 -2.72
N ASN A 342 17.37 14.58 -2.81
CA ASN A 342 17.79 13.92 -4.05
C ASN A 342 17.06 12.59 -4.28
N ILE A 343 16.71 11.87 -3.22
CA ILE A 343 15.85 10.67 -3.34
C ILE A 343 14.49 11.05 -3.91
N LEU A 344 13.85 12.11 -3.38
CA LEU A 344 12.56 12.56 -3.88
C LEU A 344 12.62 13.04 -5.33
N LEU A 345 13.69 13.70 -5.74
CA LEU A 345 13.88 14.12 -7.13
C LEU A 345 14.09 12.94 -8.09
N VAL A 346 14.91 11.96 -7.70
CA VAL A 346 15.10 10.72 -8.49
C VAL A 346 13.80 9.94 -8.58
N GLN A 347 13.09 9.80 -7.46
CA GLN A 347 11.77 9.19 -7.42
C GLN A 347 10.80 9.90 -8.37
N GLY A 348 10.78 11.24 -8.38
CA GLY A 348 9.99 12.05 -9.31
C GLY A 348 10.37 11.83 -10.76
N GLY A 349 11.65 11.69 -11.06
CA GLY A 349 12.14 11.33 -12.39
C GLY A 349 11.62 9.96 -12.85
N ILE A 350 11.68 8.94 -11.97
CA ILE A 350 11.17 7.60 -12.26
C ILE A 350 9.65 7.64 -12.49
N VAL A 351 8.89 8.31 -11.62
CA VAL A 351 7.44 8.48 -11.77
C VAL A 351 7.09 9.16 -13.08
N THR A 352 7.85 10.20 -13.45
CA THR A 352 7.65 10.91 -14.73
C THR A 352 7.88 9.96 -15.91
N LEU A 353 8.99 9.20 -15.92
CA LEU A 353 9.27 8.23 -16.97
C LEU A 353 8.21 7.14 -17.08
N LEU A 354 7.77 6.58 -15.94
CA LEU A 354 6.72 5.57 -15.92
C LEU A 354 5.38 6.14 -16.40
N SER A 355 5.08 7.39 -16.07
CA SER A 355 3.84 8.04 -16.53
C SER A 355 3.83 8.24 -18.05
N LEU A 356 4.98 8.34 -18.73
CA LEU A 356 5.03 8.39 -20.19
C LEU A 356 4.51 7.11 -20.86
N LEU A 357 4.40 5.98 -20.13
CA LEU A 357 3.75 4.77 -20.63
C LEU A 357 2.28 4.99 -21.02
N PHE A 358 1.61 6.04 -20.51
CA PHE A 358 0.27 6.42 -20.99
C PHE A 358 0.22 6.63 -22.50
N VAL A 359 1.33 7.10 -23.10
CA VAL A 359 1.39 7.34 -24.55
C VAL A 359 1.28 6.05 -25.34
N VAL A 360 1.94 4.97 -24.86
CA VAL A 360 2.05 3.69 -25.59
C VAL A 360 0.99 2.67 -25.19
N MET A 361 0.37 2.80 -24.02
CA MET A 361 -0.68 1.89 -23.58
C MET A 361 -1.99 2.10 -24.35
N PRO A 362 -2.78 1.03 -24.60
CA PRO A 362 -4.06 1.13 -25.31
C PRO A 362 -5.05 2.07 -24.62
N SER A 363 -5.14 2.03 -23.29
CA SER A 363 -6.08 2.82 -22.51
C SER A 363 -5.50 3.21 -21.15
N VAL A 364 -6.16 4.17 -20.47
CA VAL A 364 -5.87 4.53 -19.07
C VAL A 364 -6.04 3.32 -18.15
N GLN A 365 -7.06 2.50 -18.40
CA GLN A 365 -7.31 1.28 -17.62
C GLN A 365 -6.19 0.24 -17.78
N SER A 366 -5.69 0.02 -19.00
CA SER A 366 -4.58 -0.90 -19.25
C SER A 366 -3.28 -0.43 -18.57
N PHE A 367 -3.00 0.87 -18.62
CA PHE A 367 -1.87 1.47 -17.90
C PHE A 367 -1.99 1.25 -16.39
N TYR A 368 -3.16 1.58 -15.82
CA TYR A 368 -3.44 1.38 -14.40
C TYR A 368 -3.20 -0.07 -13.97
N GLN A 369 -3.73 -1.02 -14.73
CA GLN A 369 -3.66 -2.44 -14.38
C GLN A 369 -2.23 -2.98 -14.46
N ILE A 370 -1.48 -2.68 -15.50
CA ILE A 370 -0.12 -3.24 -15.69
C ILE A 370 0.84 -2.70 -14.62
N LEU A 371 0.76 -1.41 -14.28
CA LEU A 371 1.59 -0.86 -13.21
C LEU A 371 1.15 -1.32 -11.82
N SER A 372 -0.15 -1.54 -11.59
CA SER A 372 -0.63 -2.13 -10.35
C SER A 372 -0.08 -3.55 -10.17
N GLN A 373 -0.05 -4.36 -11.22
CA GLN A 373 0.52 -5.70 -11.16
C GLN A 373 2.05 -5.66 -10.94
N LEU A 374 2.77 -4.76 -11.60
CA LEU A 374 4.21 -4.62 -11.35
C LEU A 374 4.49 -4.18 -9.91
N THR A 375 3.69 -3.25 -9.37
CA THR A 375 3.79 -2.81 -7.97
C THR A 375 3.64 -3.98 -7.01
N ILE A 376 2.56 -4.76 -7.14
CA ILE A 376 2.31 -5.85 -6.21
C ILE A 376 3.36 -6.96 -6.33
N LEU A 377 3.84 -7.28 -7.54
CA LEU A 377 4.91 -8.26 -7.73
C LEU A 377 6.16 -7.92 -6.92
N LEU A 378 6.61 -6.68 -6.97
CA LEU A 378 7.79 -6.22 -6.22
C LEU A 378 7.53 -6.20 -4.71
N TYR A 379 6.33 -5.80 -4.30
CA TYR A 379 5.96 -5.77 -2.89
C TYR A 379 5.83 -7.18 -2.30
N LEU A 380 5.27 -8.14 -3.06
CA LEU A 380 5.16 -9.53 -2.62
C LEU A 380 6.52 -10.20 -2.43
N ILE A 381 7.54 -9.87 -3.23
CA ILE A 381 8.92 -10.35 -2.99
C ILE A 381 9.40 -9.85 -1.62
N MET A 382 9.20 -8.59 -1.30
CA MET A 382 9.57 -8.04 0.01
C MET A 382 8.81 -8.75 1.16
N TYR A 383 7.50 -9.00 1.00
CA TYR A 383 6.72 -9.72 2.01
C TYR A 383 7.18 -11.16 2.19
N MET A 384 7.47 -11.88 1.11
CA MET A 384 8.04 -13.24 1.20
C MET A 384 9.36 -13.24 1.97
N LEU A 385 10.24 -12.26 1.73
CA LEU A 385 11.48 -12.08 2.49
C LEU A 385 11.20 -11.77 3.97
N MET A 386 10.22 -10.94 4.28
CA MET A 386 9.82 -10.60 5.65
C MET A 386 9.27 -11.83 6.40
N PHE A 387 8.37 -12.60 5.81
CA PHE A 387 7.82 -13.80 6.42
C PHE A 387 8.90 -14.85 6.68
N ALA A 388 9.75 -15.10 5.69
CA ALA A 388 10.89 -16.03 5.85
C ALA A 388 11.86 -15.54 6.93
N ALA A 389 12.18 -14.24 6.97
CA ALA A 389 13.03 -13.66 7.99
C ALA A 389 12.46 -13.84 9.40
N ALA A 390 11.16 -13.62 9.58
CA ALA A 390 10.51 -13.79 10.88
C ALA A 390 10.64 -15.20 11.42
N ILE A 391 10.45 -16.22 10.57
CA ILE A 391 10.64 -17.62 10.96
C ILE A 391 12.10 -17.89 11.33
N VAL A 392 13.04 -17.47 10.48
CA VAL A 392 14.49 -17.68 10.70
C VAL A 392 14.98 -17.02 11.99
N LEU A 393 14.52 -15.79 12.28
CA LEU A 393 14.92 -15.06 13.48
C LEU A 393 14.41 -15.68 14.78
N ARG A 394 13.36 -16.51 14.75
CA ARG A 394 12.95 -17.29 15.92
C ARG A 394 14.02 -18.29 16.38
N TYR A 395 14.87 -18.74 15.46
CA TYR A 395 15.96 -19.68 15.71
C TYR A 395 17.31 -18.99 15.84
N LYS A 396 17.66 -18.06 14.94
CA LYS A 396 18.95 -17.37 14.96
C LYS A 396 19.11 -16.43 16.15
N MET A 397 18.03 -15.79 16.57
CA MET A 397 18.03 -14.79 17.65
C MET A 397 17.02 -15.18 18.75
N LYS A 398 17.06 -16.43 19.20
CA LYS A 398 16.13 -17.02 20.18
C LYS A 398 16.10 -16.27 21.51
N ASP A 399 17.25 -15.75 21.95
CA ASP A 399 17.44 -15.09 23.23
C ASP A 399 17.21 -13.58 23.21
N THR A 400 16.95 -13.00 22.01
CA THR A 400 16.64 -11.57 21.88
C THR A 400 15.26 -11.28 22.44
N PRO A 401 15.11 -10.27 23.33
CA PRO A 401 13.82 -9.89 23.89
C PRO A 401 12.80 -9.55 22.81
N ARG A 402 11.58 -10.04 22.99
CA ARG A 402 10.42 -9.75 22.13
C ARG A 402 9.29 -9.18 22.98
N PRO A 403 9.22 -7.85 23.16
CA PRO A 403 8.16 -7.22 23.95
C PRO A 403 6.75 -7.55 23.45
N PHE A 404 6.61 -7.76 22.15
CA PHE A 404 5.47 -8.40 21.53
C PHE A 404 5.92 -9.70 20.87
N ARG A 405 5.28 -10.83 21.21
CA ARG A 405 5.62 -12.15 20.69
C ARG A 405 4.36 -12.93 20.30
N LEU A 406 4.38 -13.51 19.10
CA LEU A 406 3.32 -14.37 18.59
C LEU A 406 3.39 -15.75 19.26
N GLY A 407 2.53 -15.94 20.25
CA GLY A 407 2.47 -17.20 21.02
C GLY A 407 3.71 -17.45 21.90
N LYS A 408 3.59 -18.42 22.79
CA LYS A 408 4.67 -18.81 23.70
C LYS A 408 5.78 -19.61 22.98
N GLY A 409 5.41 -20.44 22.01
CA GLY A 409 6.33 -21.25 21.19
C GLY A 409 6.57 -20.63 19.79
N ASN A 410 7.09 -21.46 18.88
CA ASN A 410 7.34 -21.07 17.49
C ASN A 410 6.18 -21.42 16.54
N GLY A 411 5.20 -22.25 16.97
CA GLY A 411 4.14 -22.78 16.11
C GLY A 411 3.28 -21.70 15.47
N LEU A 412 2.84 -20.67 16.23
CA LEU A 412 2.01 -19.59 15.68
C LEU A 412 2.80 -18.72 14.69
N MET A 413 4.09 -18.46 14.94
CA MET A 413 4.95 -17.77 13.98
C MET A 413 5.12 -18.58 12.69
N TRP A 414 5.35 -19.89 12.80
CA TRP A 414 5.41 -20.78 11.65
C TRP A 414 4.11 -20.78 10.87
N PHE A 415 2.97 -20.90 11.56
CA PHE A 415 1.66 -20.89 10.90
C PHE A 415 1.41 -19.58 10.14
N LEU A 416 1.51 -18.43 10.83
CA LEU A 416 1.27 -17.12 10.20
C LEU A 416 2.33 -16.81 9.14
N GLY A 417 3.60 -17.12 9.40
CA GLY A 417 4.68 -16.90 8.45
C GLY A 417 4.54 -17.76 7.19
N ALA A 418 4.19 -19.03 7.33
CA ALA A 418 4.00 -19.96 6.21
C ALA A 418 2.73 -19.61 5.41
N VAL A 419 1.63 -19.29 6.08
CA VAL A 419 0.37 -18.86 5.44
C VAL A 419 0.59 -17.54 4.70
N GLY A 420 1.23 -16.54 5.32
CA GLY A 420 1.54 -15.26 4.70
C GLY A 420 2.51 -15.40 3.51
N PHE A 421 3.54 -16.24 3.63
CA PHE A 421 4.45 -16.55 2.53
C PHE A 421 3.72 -17.26 1.38
N GLY A 422 2.92 -18.29 1.68
CA GLY A 422 2.15 -19.03 0.68
C GLY A 422 1.11 -18.17 -0.02
N GLY A 423 0.37 -17.34 0.72
CA GLY A 423 -0.55 -16.35 0.15
C GLY A 423 0.16 -15.34 -0.75
N SER A 424 1.30 -14.83 -0.32
CA SER A 424 2.13 -13.93 -1.13
C SER A 424 2.64 -14.60 -2.40
N LEU A 425 3.09 -15.85 -2.32
CA LEU A 425 3.56 -16.61 -3.47
C LEU A 425 2.42 -16.91 -4.46
N LEU A 426 1.24 -17.28 -3.95
CA LEU A 426 0.05 -17.48 -4.79
C LEU A 426 -0.30 -16.21 -5.55
N ALA A 427 -0.42 -15.08 -4.86
CA ALA A 427 -0.71 -13.79 -5.49
C ALA A 427 0.39 -13.38 -6.48
N PHE A 428 1.67 -13.64 -6.16
CA PHE A 428 2.79 -13.37 -7.06
C PHE A 428 2.67 -14.13 -8.38
N VAL A 429 2.36 -15.42 -8.34
CA VAL A 429 2.18 -16.24 -9.55
C VAL A 429 0.97 -15.77 -10.36
N LEU A 430 -0.17 -15.54 -9.70
CA LEU A 430 -1.39 -15.07 -10.37
C LEU A 430 -1.22 -13.69 -11.02
N SER A 431 -0.41 -12.81 -10.44
CA SER A 431 -0.18 -11.44 -10.94
C SER A 431 0.51 -11.39 -12.31
N PHE A 432 1.17 -12.46 -12.75
CA PHE A 432 1.72 -12.53 -14.11
C PHE A 432 0.66 -12.83 -15.16
N ILE A 433 -0.46 -13.43 -14.81
CA ILE A 433 -1.49 -13.85 -15.77
C ILE A 433 -2.34 -12.62 -16.15
N PRO A 434 -2.51 -12.29 -17.44
CA PRO A 434 -3.39 -11.19 -17.84
C PRO A 434 -4.85 -11.56 -17.52
N PRO A 435 -5.61 -10.69 -16.83
CA PRO A 435 -7.01 -10.94 -16.54
C PRO A 435 -7.86 -10.86 -17.81
N GLY A 436 -8.71 -11.89 -18.05
CA GLY A 436 -9.58 -11.96 -19.23
C GLY A 436 -10.76 -10.97 -19.18
N GLN A 437 -11.09 -10.44 -18.00
CA GLN A 437 -12.23 -9.52 -17.80
C GLN A 437 -12.00 -8.11 -18.34
N ILE A 438 -10.75 -7.73 -18.59
CA ILE A 438 -10.38 -6.40 -19.05
C ILE A 438 -9.43 -6.46 -20.26
N GLN A 439 -9.47 -5.41 -21.08
CA GLN A 439 -8.51 -5.27 -22.18
C GLN A 439 -7.17 -4.78 -21.64
N THR A 440 -6.20 -5.67 -21.53
CA THR A 440 -4.84 -5.36 -21.06
C THR A 440 -3.88 -4.99 -22.19
N GLY A 441 -4.32 -5.10 -23.43
CA GLY A 441 -3.49 -4.94 -24.64
C GLY A 441 -2.86 -6.25 -25.10
N SER A 442 -1.66 -6.18 -25.66
CA SER A 442 -0.94 -7.38 -26.13
C SER A 442 -0.37 -8.17 -24.96
N ASN A 443 -0.60 -9.49 -24.94
CA ASN A 443 0.01 -10.39 -23.95
C ASN A 443 1.55 -10.28 -23.94
N ALA A 444 2.18 -10.08 -25.11
CA ALA A 444 3.62 -9.88 -25.20
C ALA A 444 4.08 -8.63 -24.43
N VAL A 445 3.36 -7.51 -24.55
CA VAL A 445 3.63 -6.29 -23.78
C VAL A 445 3.40 -6.54 -22.30
N TRP A 446 2.31 -7.21 -21.93
CA TRP A 446 1.99 -7.55 -20.54
C TRP A 446 3.14 -8.32 -19.88
N TYR A 447 3.51 -9.48 -20.43
CA TYR A 447 4.58 -10.29 -19.89
C TYR A 447 5.94 -9.57 -19.92
N SER A 448 6.25 -8.85 -20.98
CA SER A 448 7.53 -8.13 -21.09
C SER A 448 7.67 -7.06 -20.02
N VAL A 449 6.65 -6.23 -19.81
CA VAL A 449 6.69 -5.18 -18.77
C VAL A 449 6.81 -5.79 -17.37
N LEU A 450 6.05 -6.83 -17.07
CA LEU A 450 6.06 -7.44 -15.74
C LEU A 450 7.37 -8.20 -15.46
N ILE A 451 7.83 -9.04 -16.41
CA ILE A 451 9.03 -9.84 -16.20
C ILE A 451 10.28 -8.95 -16.21
N ILE A 452 10.45 -8.12 -17.25
CA ILE A 452 11.62 -7.25 -17.37
C ILE A 452 11.61 -6.22 -16.23
N GLY A 453 10.46 -5.61 -15.94
CA GLY A 453 10.31 -4.66 -14.83
C GLY A 453 10.68 -5.30 -13.49
N CYS A 454 10.16 -6.48 -13.20
CA CYS A 454 10.46 -7.21 -11.96
C CYS A 454 11.95 -7.57 -11.89
N VAL A 455 12.52 -8.16 -12.94
CA VAL A 455 13.94 -8.55 -12.97
C VAL A 455 14.86 -7.33 -12.81
N VAL A 456 14.62 -6.27 -13.58
CA VAL A 456 15.42 -5.04 -13.52
C VAL A 456 15.39 -4.43 -12.11
N MET A 457 14.19 -4.31 -11.52
CA MET A 457 14.06 -3.70 -10.18
C MET A 457 14.66 -4.56 -9.07
N VAL A 458 14.72 -5.88 -9.24
CA VAL A 458 15.42 -6.79 -8.30
C VAL A 458 16.93 -6.77 -8.50
N VAL A 459 17.42 -6.63 -9.74
CA VAL A 459 18.86 -6.68 -10.05
C VAL A 459 19.57 -5.37 -9.67
N ILE A 460 18.93 -4.22 -9.86
CA ILE A 460 19.54 -2.90 -9.56
C ILE A 460 20.15 -2.82 -8.16
N PRO A 461 19.46 -3.18 -7.06
CA PRO A 461 20.06 -3.09 -5.72
C PRO A 461 21.28 -4.00 -5.53
N TYR A 462 21.34 -5.14 -6.23
CA TYR A 462 22.52 -5.99 -6.21
C TYR A 462 23.73 -5.35 -6.89
N ILE A 463 23.51 -4.64 -8.00
CA ILE A 463 24.56 -3.87 -8.69
C ILE A 463 25.04 -2.74 -7.78
N ILE A 464 24.12 -1.95 -7.19
CA ILE A 464 24.48 -0.86 -6.28
C ILE A 464 25.26 -1.42 -5.07
N TYR A 465 24.81 -2.54 -4.50
CA TYR A 465 25.50 -3.17 -3.39
C TYR A 465 26.91 -3.63 -3.76
N ALA A 466 27.13 -4.18 -4.95
CA ALA A 466 28.43 -4.61 -5.43
C ALA A 466 29.39 -3.42 -5.66
N MET A 467 28.86 -2.25 -6.04
CA MET A 467 29.63 -1.01 -6.24
C MET A 467 29.89 -0.24 -4.95
N ARG A 468 29.41 -0.71 -3.81
CA ARG A 468 29.50 -0.03 -2.51
C ARG A 468 30.97 0.24 -2.12
N LYS A 469 31.21 1.45 -1.64
CA LYS A 469 32.53 1.91 -1.15
C LYS A 469 32.41 2.35 0.31
N PRO A 470 33.49 2.15 1.13
CA PRO A 470 33.51 2.65 2.50
C PRO A 470 33.24 4.16 2.61
N SER A 471 33.68 4.94 1.61
CA SER A 471 33.50 6.40 1.53
C SER A 471 32.04 6.83 1.34
N TRP A 472 31.12 5.89 1.08
CA TRP A 472 29.67 6.20 1.01
C TRP A 472 29.01 6.31 2.39
N LYS A 473 29.65 5.78 3.43
CA LYS A 473 29.10 5.86 4.79
C LYS A 473 29.21 7.29 5.32
N ASP A 474 28.06 7.85 5.69
CA ASP A 474 27.97 9.14 6.38
C ASP A 474 28.41 8.94 7.85
N PRO A 475 29.34 9.73 8.39
CA PRO A 475 29.76 9.64 9.80
C PRO A 475 28.61 9.83 10.80
N SER A 476 27.55 10.54 10.40
CA SER A 476 26.35 10.78 11.22
C SER A 476 25.30 9.67 11.11
N ALA A 477 25.57 8.57 10.38
CA ALA A 477 24.62 7.48 10.21
C ALA A 477 24.43 6.72 11.54
N ASP A 478 23.21 6.75 12.05
CA ASP A 478 22.81 6.02 13.27
C ASP A 478 22.11 4.72 12.88
N ILE A 479 22.86 3.80 12.26
CA ILE A 479 22.41 2.42 12.04
C ILE A 479 23.35 1.48 12.79
N ALA A 480 22.83 0.82 13.82
CA ALA A 480 23.57 -0.16 14.57
C ALA A 480 24.03 -1.32 13.65
N PRO A 481 25.25 -1.89 13.87
CA PRO A 481 25.71 -3.07 13.14
C PRO A 481 24.75 -4.24 13.33
N PHE A 482 24.73 -5.17 12.40
CA PHE A 482 23.97 -6.40 12.53
C PHE A 482 24.53 -7.28 13.65
N HIS A 483 23.69 -8.12 14.22
CA HIS A 483 24.09 -9.02 15.31
C HIS A 483 25.28 -9.92 14.91
N TRP A 484 25.28 -10.42 13.68
CA TRP A 484 26.32 -11.29 13.14
C TRP A 484 27.65 -10.54 12.82
N GLU A 485 27.64 -9.22 12.66
CA GLU A 485 28.86 -8.41 12.49
C GLU A 485 29.62 -8.24 13.81
N LYS A 486 28.92 -8.17 14.95
CA LYS A 486 29.53 -8.01 16.28
C LYS A 486 30.44 -9.16 16.69
N GLY A 487 30.15 -10.39 16.22
CA GLY A 487 30.99 -11.56 16.47
C GLY A 487 32.32 -11.55 15.75
N THR A 488 32.42 -10.80 14.65
CA THR A 488 33.65 -10.71 13.84
C THR A 488 34.63 -9.64 14.37
N GLU A 489 34.13 -8.62 15.09
CA GLU A 489 34.98 -7.59 15.71
C GLU A 489 35.64 -8.05 17.02
N GLN A 490 35.08 -9.05 17.69
CA GLN A 490 35.69 -9.65 18.91
C GLN A 490 36.75 -10.70 18.59
N GLN A 491 36.95 -11.07 17.32
CA GLN A 491 37.94 -12.04 16.87
C GLN A 491 39.09 -11.37 16.08
N LYS A 492 39.13 -10.06 15.98
CA LYS A 492 40.24 -9.26 15.47
C LYS A 492 40.90 -8.45 16.61
#